data_b5ca9ddb2ab75080ef3799deff75f63f
#
_entry.id   b5ca9ddb2ab75080ef3799deff75f63f
#
_cell.length_a   1.000
_cell.length_b   1.000
_cell.length_c   1.000
_cell.angle_alpha   90.00
_cell.angle_beta   90.00
_cell.angle_gamma   90.00
#
_symmetry.space_group_name_H-M   'P 1'
#
loop_
_entity.id
_entity.type
_entity.pdbx_description
1 polymer ?
#
loop_
_entity_poly.entity_id
_entity_poly.type
_entity_poly.pdbx_seq_one_letter_code
_entity_poly.pdbx_strand_id
1 'polypeptide(L)'
;MNTQNIADYYDEFIATQLESGINDRIYHLYKRVLRLGLKPDSNLLELGSGIGTLTFLLSKYVTKGKIEAVDLSPKSIEFSRQRINKPNVTFITDDIVTYQPLTKNFDFITLFDIIEHIPTEKHNNLFRNLAGIVKEKSKVLINIPNPAYIEYDRIYNPQELQIIDQPLPLSLILENLERNGLTLMSFETYSIWAENDYQFFVIEKKKVFEEVKLSSKRNIFQKIRKKLKRTYIKLKYNYR
;
A
#
# COMPACT_ATOMS: atom_id res chain seq x y z
N MET A 1 12.28 5.56 -21.28
CA MET A 1 12.79 6.69 -20.46
C MET A 1 13.75 6.10 -19.43
N ASN A 2 14.89 6.72 -19.13
CA ASN A 2 15.79 6.19 -18.11
C ASN A 2 15.39 6.67 -16.70
N THR A 3 15.86 6.01 -15.67
CA THR A 3 15.52 6.30 -14.27
C THR A 3 15.89 7.73 -13.85
N GLN A 4 16.99 8.29 -14.41
CA GLN A 4 17.41 9.66 -14.11
C GLN A 4 16.40 10.71 -14.60
N ASN A 5 15.88 10.57 -15.80
CA ASN A 5 14.87 11.51 -16.34
C ASN A 5 13.58 11.50 -15.52
N ILE A 6 13.24 10.36 -14.94
CA ILE A 6 12.06 10.22 -14.03
C ILE A 6 12.36 10.92 -12.71
N ALA A 7 13.55 10.73 -12.14
CA ALA A 7 13.96 11.42 -10.91
C ALA A 7 13.95 12.95 -11.08
N ASP A 8 14.51 13.45 -12.19
CA ASP A 8 14.54 14.88 -12.50
C ASP A 8 13.14 15.49 -12.61
N TYR A 9 12.19 14.76 -13.22
CA TYR A 9 10.79 15.17 -13.28
C TYR A 9 10.18 15.32 -11.88
N TYR A 10 10.36 14.30 -11.01
CA TYR A 10 9.83 14.36 -9.64
C TYR A 10 10.54 15.38 -8.76
N ASP A 11 11.77 15.73 -9.06
CA ASP A 11 12.46 16.84 -8.42
C ASP A 11 11.81 18.20 -8.71
N GLU A 12 11.20 18.36 -9.89
CA GLU A 12 10.45 19.58 -10.27
C GLU A 12 9.00 19.52 -9.75
N PHE A 13 8.44 18.33 -9.54
CA PHE A 13 7.06 18.11 -9.11
C PHE A 13 6.80 18.49 -7.64
N ILE A 14 7.83 18.80 -6.86
CA ILE A 14 7.75 19.16 -5.44
C ILE A 14 6.79 20.34 -5.21
N ALA A 15 6.82 21.37 -6.06
CA ALA A 15 5.96 22.55 -5.93
C ALA A 15 4.47 22.16 -5.96
N THR A 16 4.08 21.30 -6.89
CA THR A 16 2.71 20.76 -7.00
C THR A 16 2.31 19.93 -5.77
N GLN A 17 3.23 19.10 -5.28
CA GLN A 17 2.99 18.31 -4.08
C GLN A 17 2.84 19.21 -2.83
N LEU A 18 3.59 20.30 -2.74
CA LEU A 18 3.49 21.27 -1.64
C LEU A 18 2.17 22.05 -1.66
N GLU A 19 1.71 22.44 -2.84
CA GLU A 19 0.42 23.10 -3.01
C GLU A 19 -0.73 22.19 -2.58
N SER A 20 -0.68 20.92 -3.00
CA SER A 20 -1.68 19.91 -2.63
C SER A 20 -1.63 19.56 -1.13
N GLY A 21 -0.45 19.50 -0.54
CA GLY A 21 -0.21 19.21 0.88
C GLY A 21 -0.87 17.89 1.35
N ILE A 22 -1.45 17.93 2.57
CA ILE A 22 -2.30 16.85 3.09
C ILE A 22 -3.72 17.10 2.64
N ASN A 23 -4.08 16.51 1.51
CA ASN A 23 -5.43 16.58 0.93
C ASN A 23 -6.32 15.42 1.41
N ASP A 24 -7.57 15.39 0.94
CA ASP A 24 -8.57 14.37 1.32
C ASP A 24 -8.10 12.96 1.01
N ARG A 25 -7.40 12.73 -0.12
CA ARG A 25 -6.85 11.43 -0.50
C ARG A 25 -5.81 10.95 0.50
N ILE A 26 -4.80 11.77 0.80
CA ILE A 26 -3.73 11.43 1.75
C ILE A 26 -4.31 11.13 3.13
N TYR A 27 -5.26 11.98 3.60
CA TYR A 27 -5.91 11.76 4.88
C TYR A 27 -6.77 10.50 4.89
N HIS A 28 -7.49 10.21 3.79
CA HIS A 28 -8.26 8.99 3.63
C HIS A 28 -7.38 7.74 3.69
N LEU A 29 -6.25 7.73 2.97
CA LEU A 29 -5.28 6.64 2.97
C LEU A 29 -4.69 6.42 4.38
N TYR A 30 -4.29 7.49 5.07
CA TYR A 30 -3.86 7.40 6.47
C TYR A 30 -4.93 6.71 7.35
N LYS A 31 -6.19 7.11 7.24
CA LYS A 31 -7.29 6.49 8.00
C LYS A 31 -7.50 5.02 7.64
N ARG A 32 -7.29 4.63 6.38
CA ARG A 32 -7.35 3.22 5.96
C ARG A 32 -6.26 2.39 6.61
N VAL A 33 -5.01 2.87 6.63
CA VAL A 33 -3.90 2.16 7.29
C VAL A 33 -4.20 1.94 8.78
N LEU A 34 -4.74 2.95 9.48
CA LEU A 34 -5.18 2.81 10.87
C LEU A 34 -6.27 1.74 11.04
N ARG A 35 -7.31 1.75 10.20
CA ARG A 35 -8.41 0.77 10.25
C ARG A 35 -7.94 -0.67 9.97
N LEU A 36 -6.89 -0.83 9.17
CA LEU A 36 -6.27 -2.12 8.87
C LEU A 36 -5.40 -2.65 10.01
N GLY A 37 -5.27 -1.89 11.10
CA GLY A 37 -4.67 -2.33 12.35
C GLY A 37 -3.25 -1.84 12.58
N LEU A 38 -2.83 -0.71 11.96
CA LEU A 38 -1.58 -0.04 12.30
C LEU A 38 -1.56 0.27 13.81
N LYS A 39 -0.42 0.03 14.44
CA LYS A 39 -0.20 0.27 15.87
C LYS A 39 0.97 1.23 16.08
N PRO A 40 1.07 1.86 17.27
CA PRO A 40 2.20 2.72 17.60
C PRO A 40 3.59 2.04 17.54
N ASP A 41 3.63 0.72 17.67
CA ASP A 41 4.84 -0.11 17.62
C ASP A 41 5.03 -0.85 16.29
N SER A 42 4.18 -0.62 15.30
CA SER A 42 4.29 -1.22 13.95
C SER A 42 5.51 -0.69 13.20
N ASN A 43 6.17 -1.56 12.45
CA ASN A 43 7.17 -1.18 11.44
C ASN A 43 6.49 -0.99 10.09
N LEU A 44 6.80 0.12 9.44
CA LEU A 44 6.18 0.50 8.17
C LEU A 44 7.25 0.83 7.13
N LEU A 45 7.05 0.36 5.91
CA LEU A 45 7.81 0.74 4.72
C LEU A 45 6.86 1.50 3.77
N GLU A 46 7.21 2.72 3.45
CA GLU A 46 6.51 3.56 2.47
C GLU A 46 7.37 3.66 1.22
N LEU A 47 6.88 3.10 0.13
CA LEU A 47 7.52 3.11 -1.18
C LEU A 47 6.84 4.17 -2.06
N GLY A 48 7.60 5.16 -2.52
CA GLY A 48 7.09 6.35 -3.20
C GLY A 48 6.58 7.39 -2.21
N SER A 49 7.43 7.82 -1.26
CA SER A 49 7.01 8.74 -0.19
C SER A 49 6.83 10.20 -0.63
N GLY A 50 7.36 10.58 -1.79
CA GLY A 50 7.39 11.96 -2.26
C GLY A 50 7.97 12.90 -1.21
N ILE A 51 7.33 14.04 -1.01
CA ILE A 51 7.70 15.04 0.02
C ILE A 51 7.27 14.64 1.45
N GLY A 52 6.85 13.38 1.67
CA GLY A 52 6.57 12.84 3.00
C GLY A 52 5.24 13.25 3.62
N THR A 53 4.22 13.63 2.84
CA THR A 53 2.91 14.05 3.38
C THR A 53 2.23 12.94 4.17
N LEU A 54 2.21 11.72 3.66
CA LEU A 54 1.67 10.57 4.37
C LEU A 54 2.63 10.12 5.49
N THR A 55 3.94 10.09 5.25
CA THR A 55 4.97 9.80 6.27
C THR A 55 4.80 10.70 7.49
N PHE A 56 4.49 11.99 7.29
CA PHE A 56 4.25 12.94 8.37
C PHE A 56 3.08 12.50 9.27
N LEU A 57 1.95 12.11 8.69
CA LEU A 57 0.80 11.63 9.45
C LEU A 57 1.11 10.30 10.17
N LEU A 58 1.70 9.35 9.46
CA LEU A 58 2.09 8.05 10.00
C LEU A 58 3.09 8.21 11.16
N SER A 59 4.05 9.11 11.04
CA SER A 59 5.06 9.36 12.07
C SER A 59 4.52 9.98 13.36
N LYS A 60 3.33 10.58 13.30
CA LYS A 60 2.64 11.06 14.52
C LYS A 60 1.99 9.92 15.30
N TYR A 61 1.63 8.83 14.60
CA TYR A 61 0.97 7.68 15.20
C TYR A 61 1.95 6.57 15.58
N VAL A 62 2.88 6.21 14.66
CA VAL A 62 3.94 5.23 14.89
C VAL A 62 5.05 5.90 15.69
N THR A 63 5.02 5.71 17.01
CA THR A 63 5.95 6.37 17.96
C THR A 63 6.98 5.44 18.58
N LYS A 64 6.76 4.12 18.47
CA LYS A 64 7.63 3.07 19.03
C LYS A 64 8.19 2.13 17.95
N GLY A 65 7.48 2.00 16.83
CA GLY A 65 7.95 1.29 15.64
C GLY A 65 8.82 2.16 14.76
N LYS A 66 9.27 1.60 13.64
CA LYS A 66 10.13 2.27 12.64
C LYS A 66 9.35 2.56 11.38
N ILE A 67 9.69 3.67 10.72
CA ILE A 67 9.21 4.02 9.38
C ILE A 67 10.42 4.16 8.48
N GLU A 68 10.45 3.41 7.38
CA GLU A 68 11.33 3.65 6.25
C GLU A 68 10.50 4.24 5.12
N ALA A 69 10.90 5.42 4.63
CA ALA A 69 10.25 6.14 3.55
C ALA A 69 11.23 6.27 2.39
N VAL A 70 10.87 5.70 1.25
CA VAL A 70 11.74 5.59 0.07
C VAL A 70 11.12 6.36 -1.09
N ASP A 71 11.94 7.14 -1.77
CA ASP A 71 11.54 7.84 -3.00
C ASP A 71 12.72 7.94 -3.96
N LEU A 72 12.40 8.05 -5.25
CA LEU A 72 13.40 8.18 -6.30
C LEU A 72 14.02 9.58 -6.36
N SER A 73 13.26 10.62 -5.93
CA SER A 73 13.66 12.02 -5.96
C SER A 73 14.55 12.38 -4.75
N PRO A 74 15.84 12.71 -4.96
CA PRO A 74 16.70 13.16 -3.87
C PRO A 74 16.19 14.45 -3.20
N LYS A 75 15.60 15.37 -3.99
CA LYS A 75 15.07 16.64 -3.45
C LYS A 75 13.84 16.41 -2.59
N SER A 76 12.92 15.50 -2.99
CA SER A 76 11.76 15.12 -2.17
C SER A 76 12.20 14.52 -0.84
N ILE A 77 13.19 13.65 -0.85
CA ILE A 77 13.75 13.04 0.36
C ILE A 77 14.43 14.08 1.26
N GLU A 78 15.22 14.99 0.69
CA GLU A 78 15.86 16.06 1.46
C GLU A 78 14.81 16.98 2.12
N PHE A 79 13.78 17.38 1.37
CA PHE A 79 12.66 18.15 1.90
C PHE A 79 11.97 17.42 3.07
N SER A 80 11.71 16.12 2.90
CA SER A 80 11.06 15.29 3.92
C SER A 80 11.88 15.20 5.21
N ARG A 81 13.20 15.03 5.09
CA ARG A 81 14.13 14.99 6.24
C ARG A 81 14.12 16.28 7.05
N GLN A 82 14.09 17.44 6.36
CA GLN A 82 14.07 18.74 7.02
C GLN A 82 12.75 18.96 7.77
N ARG A 83 11.64 18.46 7.24
CA ARG A 83 10.31 18.66 7.80
C ARG A 83 9.91 17.63 8.87
N ILE A 84 10.42 16.41 8.77
CA ILE A 84 10.08 15.29 9.65
C ILE A 84 11.34 14.81 10.39
N ASN A 85 11.75 15.58 11.38
CA ASN A 85 12.89 15.23 12.22
C ASN A 85 12.44 14.32 13.38
N LYS A 86 12.39 13.00 13.12
CA LYS A 86 12.04 11.99 14.12
C LYS A 86 13.02 10.81 14.08
N PRO A 87 13.50 10.35 15.23
CA PRO A 87 14.57 9.34 15.32
C PRO A 87 14.14 7.95 14.80
N ASN A 88 12.85 7.69 14.70
CA ASN A 88 12.28 6.43 14.22
C ASN A 88 11.82 6.49 12.77
N VAL A 89 12.10 7.58 12.06
CA VAL A 89 11.82 7.74 10.62
C VAL A 89 13.14 7.84 9.86
N THR A 90 13.30 6.99 8.86
CA THR A 90 14.47 6.99 7.96
C THR A 90 13.99 7.29 6.55
N PHE A 91 14.58 8.30 5.93
CA PHE A 91 14.32 8.68 4.54
C PHE A 91 15.46 8.20 3.63
N ILE A 92 15.13 7.57 2.52
CA ILE A 92 16.08 6.90 1.64
C ILE A 92 15.77 7.29 0.19
N THR A 93 16.80 7.73 -0.54
CA THR A 93 16.71 7.94 -1.99
C THR A 93 17.12 6.63 -2.67
N ASP A 94 16.16 5.93 -3.32
CA ASP A 94 16.43 4.68 -4.05
C ASP A 94 15.30 4.37 -5.04
N ASP A 95 15.58 3.49 -6.00
CA ASP A 95 14.57 2.92 -6.91
C ASP A 95 13.82 1.79 -6.18
N ILE A 96 12.54 1.99 -5.92
CA ILE A 96 11.68 1.04 -5.20
C ILE A 96 11.56 -0.33 -5.87
N VAL A 97 11.85 -0.42 -7.17
CA VAL A 97 11.86 -1.70 -7.92
C VAL A 97 12.94 -2.65 -7.39
N THR A 98 14.06 -2.09 -6.94
CA THR A 98 15.23 -2.86 -6.50
C THR A 98 15.62 -2.63 -5.04
N TYR A 99 14.95 -1.70 -4.36
CA TYR A 99 15.26 -1.30 -2.99
C TYR A 99 15.33 -2.48 -2.02
N GLN A 100 16.36 -2.52 -1.20
CA GLN A 100 16.53 -3.51 -0.13
C GLN A 100 16.42 -2.81 1.24
N PRO A 101 15.42 -3.17 2.05
CA PRO A 101 15.16 -2.48 3.31
C PRO A 101 16.28 -2.62 4.34
N LEU A 102 16.49 -1.57 5.12
CA LEU A 102 17.39 -1.56 6.26
C LEU A 102 16.75 -2.27 7.47
N THR A 103 15.44 -2.10 7.65
CA THR A 103 14.67 -2.77 8.71
C THR A 103 14.15 -4.12 8.22
N LYS A 104 14.08 -5.09 9.13
CA LYS A 104 13.46 -6.39 8.89
C LYS A 104 12.06 -6.43 9.51
N ASN A 105 11.16 -7.22 8.92
CA ASN A 105 9.83 -7.50 9.49
C ASN A 105 8.92 -6.27 9.56
N PHE A 106 8.50 -5.77 8.41
CA PHE A 106 7.45 -4.76 8.33
C PHE A 106 6.07 -5.38 8.58
N ASP A 107 5.25 -4.65 9.34
CA ASP A 107 3.83 -4.95 9.52
C ASP A 107 3.01 -4.41 8.33
N PHE A 108 3.43 -3.26 7.80
CA PHE A 108 2.79 -2.60 6.66
C PHE A 108 3.83 -2.16 5.63
N ILE A 109 3.49 -2.34 4.36
CA ILE A 109 4.23 -1.83 3.20
C ILE A 109 3.20 -1.08 2.35
N THR A 110 3.41 0.20 2.08
CA THR A 110 2.49 1.03 1.31
C THR A 110 3.11 1.44 -0.02
N LEU A 111 2.32 1.34 -1.09
CA LEU A 111 2.61 1.85 -2.42
C LEU A 111 1.36 2.63 -2.87
N PHE A 112 1.33 3.93 -2.58
CA PHE A 112 0.17 4.76 -2.83
C PHE A 112 0.47 5.75 -3.95
N ASP A 113 -0.27 5.62 -5.05
CA ASP A 113 -0.15 6.42 -6.26
C ASP A 113 1.29 6.42 -6.79
N ILE A 114 1.83 5.21 -7.02
CA ILE A 114 3.21 5.01 -7.44
C ILE A 114 3.39 3.93 -8.51
N ILE A 115 2.66 2.81 -8.45
CA ILE A 115 2.92 1.71 -9.39
C ILE A 115 2.45 2.02 -10.82
N GLU A 116 1.48 2.88 -11.00
CA GLU A 116 1.03 3.42 -12.29
C GLU A 116 2.11 4.27 -12.98
N HIS A 117 3.06 4.78 -12.23
CA HIS A 117 4.20 5.56 -12.72
C HIS A 117 5.45 4.70 -13.00
N ILE A 118 5.38 3.39 -12.76
CA ILE A 118 6.45 2.45 -13.05
C ILE A 118 6.13 1.72 -14.36
N PRO A 119 7.04 1.68 -15.36
CA PRO A 119 6.82 0.92 -16.58
C PRO A 119 6.40 -0.53 -16.30
N THR A 120 5.35 -1.00 -16.98
CA THR A 120 4.73 -2.31 -16.70
C THR A 120 5.69 -3.48 -16.82
N GLU A 121 6.72 -3.37 -17.68
CA GLU A 121 7.79 -4.36 -17.82
C GLU A 121 8.65 -4.52 -16.55
N LYS A 122 8.66 -3.52 -15.67
CA LYS A 122 9.36 -3.56 -14.38
C LYS A 122 8.49 -4.11 -13.24
N HIS A 123 7.17 -4.24 -13.43
CA HIS A 123 6.24 -4.65 -12.36
C HIS A 123 6.59 -6.02 -11.80
N ASN A 124 6.92 -7.01 -12.65
CA ASN A 124 7.30 -8.33 -12.15
C ASN A 124 8.53 -8.28 -11.22
N ASN A 125 9.49 -7.39 -11.49
CA ASN A 125 10.65 -7.21 -10.62
C ASN A 125 10.27 -6.53 -9.30
N LEU A 126 9.41 -5.50 -9.34
CA LEU A 126 8.86 -4.85 -8.15
C LEU A 126 8.12 -5.86 -7.26
N PHE A 127 7.19 -6.64 -7.82
CA PHE A 127 6.41 -7.63 -7.06
C PHE A 127 7.28 -8.78 -6.53
N ARG A 128 8.33 -9.18 -7.26
CA ARG A 128 9.33 -10.13 -6.78
C ARG A 128 10.10 -9.58 -5.57
N ASN A 129 10.52 -8.32 -5.64
CA ASN A 129 11.18 -7.63 -4.54
C ASN A 129 10.27 -7.56 -3.31
N LEU A 130 9.03 -7.11 -3.49
CA LEU A 130 8.02 -7.08 -2.44
C LEU A 130 7.83 -8.46 -1.78
N ALA A 131 7.73 -9.52 -2.56
CA ALA A 131 7.57 -10.88 -2.04
C ALA A 131 8.74 -11.34 -1.15
N GLY A 132 9.95 -10.83 -1.41
CA GLY A 132 11.13 -11.04 -0.56
C GLY A 132 11.05 -10.32 0.78
N ILE A 133 10.42 -9.15 0.80
CA ILE A 133 10.27 -8.29 1.99
C ILE A 133 9.09 -8.76 2.86
N VAL A 134 8.00 -9.18 2.23
CA VAL A 134 6.72 -9.55 2.88
C VAL A 134 6.89 -10.79 3.75
N LYS A 135 6.47 -10.72 5.02
CA LYS A 135 6.40 -11.83 5.97
C LYS A 135 4.94 -12.31 6.12
N GLU A 136 4.72 -13.39 6.85
CA GLU A 136 3.39 -14.02 7.03
C GLU A 136 2.31 -13.06 7.58
N LYS A 137 2.71 -12.04 8.34
CA LYS A 137 1.77 -11.08 8.96
C LYS A 137 1.81 -9.70 8.33
N SER A 138 2.71 -9.49 7.38
CA SER A 138 2.81 -8.21 6.66
C SER A 138 1.59 -7.98 5.79
N LYS A 139 1.17 -6.73 5.68
CA LYS A 139 0.19 -6.28 4.70
C LYS A 139 0.85 -5.33 3.71
N VAL A 140 0.72 -5.63 2.44
CA VAL A 140 1.05 -4.69 1.37
C VAL A 140 -0.24 -3.98 0.97
N LEU A 141 -0.20 -2.67 0.99
CA LEU A 141 -1.32 -1.81 0.64
C LEU A 141 -0.96 -1.04 -0.62
N ILE A 142 -1.75 -1.21 -1.65
CA ILE A 142 -1.59 -0.49 -2.91
C ILE A 142 -2.83 0.38 -3.12
N ASN A 143 -2.60 1.63 -3.48
CA ASN A 143 -3.62 2.56 -3.96
C ASN A 143 -3.21 3.06 -5.33
N ILE A 144 -4.12 3.06 -6.28
CA ILE A 144 -3.90 3.58 -7.63
C ILE A 144 -5.19 4.21 -8.17
N PRO A 145 -5.10 5.15 -9.10
CA PRO A 145 -6.26 5.59 -9.85
C PRO A 145 -6.96 4.41 -10.55
N ASN A 146 -8.26 4.50 -10.70
CA ASN A 146 -9.01 3.55 -11.52
C ASN A 146 -8.53 3.65 -12.98
N PRO A 147 -8.21 2.53 -13.66
CA PRO A 147 -7.78 2.55 -15.06
C PRO A 147 -8.72 3.33 -15.98
N ALA A 148 -10.03 3.18 -15.82
CA ALA A 148 -11.01 3.91 -16.61
C ALA A 148 -10.96 5.42 -16.35
N TYR A 149 -10.57 5.86 -15.14
CA TYR A 149 -10.41 7.26 -14.81
C TYR A 149 -9.15 7.85 -15.45
N ILE A 150 -8.04 7.12 -15.49
CA ILE A 150 -6.84 7.52 -16.24
C ILE A 150 -7.14 7.67 -17.74
N GLU A 151 -7.90 6.71 -18.32
CA GLU A 151 -8.31 6.78 -19.73
C GLU A 151 -9.23 7.99 -20.01
N TYR A 152 -10.11 8.31 -19.07
CA TYR A 152 -10.94 9.53 -19.13
C TYR A 152 -10.05 10.79 -19.11
N ASP A 153 -9.10 10.90 -18.19
CA ASP A 153 -8.21 12.05 -18.07
C ASP A 153 -7.30 12.19 -19.31
N ARG A 154 -6.88 11.11 -19.95
CA ARG A 154 -6.16 11.18 -21.24
C ARG A 154 -6.94 11.90 -22.33
N ILE A 155 -8.25 11.81 -22.30
CA ILE A 155 -9.13 12.39 -23.31
C ILE A 155 -9.54 13.83 -22.93
N TYR A 156 -9.93 14.02 -21.68
CA TYR A 156 -10.60 15.24 -21.23
C TYR A 156 -9.73 16.17 -20.39
N ASN A 157 -8.75 15.63 -19.66
CA ASN A 157 -7.90 16.37 -18.73
C ASN A 157 -6.41 15.96 -18.85
N PRO A 158 -5.80 15.95 -20.05
CA PRO A 158 -4.44 15.42 -20.22
C PRO A 158 -3.37 16.17 -19.41
N GLN A 159 -3.67 17.42 -19.00
CA GLN A 159 -2.79 18.24 -18.14
C GLN A 159 -2.70 17.72 -16.68
N GLU A 160 -3.65 16.90 -16.24
CA GLU A 160 -3.65 16.29 -14.90
C GLU A 160 -2.73 15.06 -14.81
N LEU A 161 -2.35 14.51 -15.97
CA LEU A 161 -1.52 13.32 -16.02
C LEU A 161 -0.04 13.65 -15.82
N GLN A 162 0.66 12.74 -15.12
CA GLN A 162 2.09 12.82 -14.94
C GLN A 162 2.84 12.26 -16.17
N ILE A 163 4.18 12.31 -16.14
CA ILE A 163 5.03 11.85 -17.24
C ILE A 163 4.82 10.38 -17.62
N ILE A 164 4.44 9.56 -16.63
CA ILE A 164 4.00 8.18 -16.80
C ILE A 164 2.73 8.01 -15.95
N ASP A 165 1.61 7.77 -16.62
CA ASP A 165 0.33 7.40 -15.99
C ASP A 165 -0.27 6.26 -16.79
N GLN A 166 -0.17 5.05 -16.26
CA GLN A 166 -0.61 3.84 -16.93
C GLN A 166 -1.93 3.34 -16.33
N PRO A 167 -2.95 3.07 -17.16
CA PRO A 167 -4.15 2.41 -16.70
C PRO A 167 -3.84 0.95 -16.38
N LEU A 168 -3.70 0.63 -15.09
CA LEU A 168 -3.33 -0.70 -14.63
C LEU A 168 -4.58 -1.55 -14.36
N PRO A 169 -4.96 -2.47 -15.25
CA PRO A 169 -6.11 -3.32 -15.03
C PRO A 169 -5.86 -4.31 -13.88
N LEU A 170 -6.93 -4.65 -13.16
CA LEU A 170 -6.88 -5.62 -12.06
C LEU A 170 -6.20 -6.94 -12.45
N SER A 171 -6.42 -7.41 -13.68
CA SER A 171 -5.80 -8.66 -14.20
C SER A 171 -4.28 -8.60 -14.18
N LEU A 172 -3.67 -7.46 -14.55
CA LEU A 172 -2.22 -7.28 -14.53
C LEU A 172 -1.66 -7.35 -13.10
N ILE A 173 -2.37 -6.75 -12.15
CA ILE A 173 -1.98 -6.81 -10.72
C ILE A 173 -2.06 -8.25 -10.23
N LEU A 174 -3.18 -8.95 -10.49
CA LEU A 174 -3.37 -10.35 -10.06
C LEU A 174 -2.31 -11.29 -10.65
N GLU A 175 -1.95 -11.12 -11.91
CA GLU A 175 -0.90 -11.92 -12.56
C GLU A 175 0.45 -11.74 -11.85
N ASN A 176 0.83 -10.50 -11.53
CA ASN A 176 2.06 -10.22 -10.80
C ASN A 176 2.04 -10.78 -9.37
N LEU A 177 0.91 -10.72 -8.67
CA LEU A 177 0.75 -11.33 -7.34
C LEU A 177 0.95 -12.83 -7.40
N GLU A 178 0.27 -13.50 -8.32
CA GLU A 178 0.31 -14.96 -8.44
C GLU A 178 1.72 -15.47 -8.79
N ARG A 179 2.38 -14.84 -9.74
CA ARG A 179 3.76 -15.17 -10.16
C ARG A 179 4.76 -15.05 -9.00
N ASN A 180 4.51 -14.16 -8.06
CA ASN A 180 5.46 -13.86 -6.99
C ASN A 180 5.03 -14.40 -5.60
N GLY A 181 4.04 -15.30 -5.55
CA GLY A 181 3.62 -15.93 -4.29
C GLY A 181 2.98 -14.96 -3.30
N LEU A 182 2.30 -13.95 -3.81
CA LEU A 182 1.47 -13.02 -3.07
C LEU A 182 -0.02 -13.35 -3.29
N THR A 183 -0.88 -12.86 -2.41
CA THR A 183 -2.33 -13.11 -2.48
C THR A 183 -3.11 -11.84 -2.20
N LEU A 184 -4.08 -11.55 -3.06
CA LEU A 184 -5.05 -10.48 -2.83
C LEU A 184 -6.01 -10.89 -1.70
N MET A 185 -6.08 -10.09 -0.64
CA MET A 185 -6.96 -10.30 0.50
C MET A 185 -8.25 -9.51 0.39
N SER A 186 -8.16 -8.28 -0.09
CA SER A 186 -9.33 -7.47 -0.44
C SER A 186 -9.00 -6.49 -1.55
N PHE A 187 -10.02 -6.15 -2.31
CA PHE A 187 -10.02 -5.17 -3.38
C PHE A 187 -11.31 -4.36 -3.30
N GLU A 188 -11.19 -3.08 -3.50
CA GLU A 188 -12.35 -2.20 -3.63
C GLU A 188 -12.05 -1.04 -4.58
N THR A 189 -13.07 -0.55 -5.26
CA THR A 189 -13.08 0.77 -5.86
C THR A 189 -13.75 1.74 -4.89
N TYR A 190 -13.31 2.99 -4.89
CA TYR A 190 -13.88 4.01 -4.01
C TYR A 190 -13.71 5.40 -4.62
N SER A 191 -14.40 6.37 -4.04
CA SER A 191 -14.48 7.73 -4.57
C SER A 191 -13.75 8.71 -3.65
N ILE A 192 -12.95 9.59 -4.25
CA ILE A 192 -12.34 10.75 -3.60
C ILE A 192 -12.87 12.03 -4.24
N TRP A 193 -12.68 12.21 -5.54
CA TRP A 193 -13.11 13.40 -6.29
C TRP A 193 -14.17 13.07 -7.34
N ALA A 194 -14.15 11.86 -7.86
CA ALA A 194 -15.15 11.36 -8.81
C ALA A 194 -15.65 9.99 -8.38
N GLU A 195 -16.75 9.52 -8.98
CA GLU A 195 -17.31 8.21 -8.67
C GLU A 195 -16.36 7.09 -9.08
N ASN A 196 -15.91 6.29 -8.09
CA ASN A 196 -15.00 5.15 -8.26
C ASN A 196 -13.67 5.51 -8.95
N ASP A 197 -13.12 6.70 -8.68
CA ASP A 197 -11.88 7.20 -9.27
C ASP A 197 -10.61 6.48 -8.78
N TYR A 198 -10.69 5.72 -7.68
CA TYR A 198 -9.56 4.98 -7.11
C TYR A 198 -9.83 3.49 -6.89
N GLN A 199 -8.72 2.74 -6.84
CA GLN A 199 -8.66 1.34 -6.48
C GLN A 199 -7.74 1.12 -5.28
N PHE A 200 -8.17 0.28 -4.33
CA PHE A 200 -7.39 -0.06 -3.14
C PHE A 200 -7.26 -1.56 -2.97
N PHE A 201 -6.03 -2.02 -2.74
CA PHE A 201 -5.67 -3.42 -2.61
C PHE A 201 -5.05 -3.69 -1.24
N VAL A 202 -5.45 -4.78 -0.61
CA VAL A 202 -4.76 -5.37 0.55
C VAL A 202 -4.20 -6.71 0.13
N ILE A 203 -2.90 -6.87 0.25
CA ILE A 203 -2.15 -8.02 -0.24
C ILE A 203 -1.36 -8.62 0.92
N GLU A 204 -1.27 -9.95 0.97
CA GLU A 204 -0.48 -10.69 1.95
C GLU A 204 0.39 -11.75 1.23
N LYS A 205 1.30 -12.36 1.96
CA LYS A 205 2.04 -13.52 1.46
C LYS A 205 1.08 -14.69 1.26
N LYS A 206 1.22 -15.41 0.15
CA LYS A 206 0.41 -16.60 -0.15
C LYS A 206 0.64 -17.64 0.94
N LYS A 207 -0.45 -18.08 1.58
CA LYS A 207 -0.40 -19.10 2.63
C LYS A 207 -0.52 -20.48 2.00
N VAL A 208 0.39 -21.37 2.36
CA VAL A 208 0.26 -22.79 2.08
C VAL A 208 -0.57 -23.41 3.21
N PHE A 209 -1.72 -23.95 2.88
CA PHE A 209 -2.53 -24.70 3.86
C PHE A 209 -1.95 -26.11 3.99
N GLU A 210 -1.36 -26.40 5.14
CA GLU A 210 -0.97 -27.76 5.49
C GLU A 210 -2.20 -28.57 5.94
N GLU A 211 -2.23 -29.83 5.54
CA GLU A 211 -3.28 -30.76 5.95
C GLU A 211 -3.37 -30.84 7.49
N VAL A 212 -4.59 -30.87 8.02
CA VAL A 212 -4.91 -31.34 9.38
C VAL A 212 -4.96 -30.36 10.55
N LYS A 213 -4.46 -29.15 10.53
CA LYS A 213 -4.40 -28.40 11.80
C LYS A 213 -5.55 -27.41 12.06
N LEU A 214 -6.62 -27.46 11.29
CA LEU A 214 -7.80 -26.60 11.51
C LEU A 214 -8.63 -26.95 12.76
N SER A 215 -8.45 -28.12 13.34
CA SER A 215 -9.30 -28.59 14.43
C SER A 215 -8.65 -28.67 15.82
N SER A 216 -7.31 -28.68 15.92
CA SER A 216 -6.66 -29.18 17.13
C SER A 216 -6.44 -28.18 18.26
N LYS A 217 -6.59 -26.88 18.05
CA LYS A 217 -6.25 -25.87 19.07
C LYS A 217 -7.40 -24.95 19.53
N ARG A 218 -8.64 -25.36 19.33
CA ARG A 218 -9.75 -24.60 19.95
C ARG A 218 -9.90 -25.01 21.40
N ASN A 219 -9.71 -24.07 22.31
CA ASN A 219 -10.06 -24.20 23.71
C ASN A 219 -11.55 -24.59 23.85
N ILE A 220 -11.88 -25.35 24.88
CA ILE A 220 -13.24 -25.85 25.18
C ILE A 220 -14.26 -24.71 25.15
N PHE A 221 -13.94 -23.54 25.71
CA PHE A 221 -14.79 -22.36 25.70
C PHE A 221 -15.12 -21.86 24.28
N GLN A 222 -14.14 -21.89 23.37
CA GLN A 222 -14.37 -21.51 21.97
C GLN A 222 -15.27 -22.51 21.23
N LYS A 223 -15.15 -23.82 21.56
CA LYS A 223 -16.02 -24.87 21.02
C LYS A 223 -17.46 -24.67 21.49
N ILE A 224 -17.66 -24.42 22.81
CA ILE A 224 -18.97 -24.15 23.41
C ILE A 224 -19.59 -22.88 22.80
N ARG A 225 -18.84 -21.77 22.75
CA ARG A 225 -19.32 -20.51 22.16
C ARG A 225 -19.75 -20.68 20.70
N LYS A 226 -18.99 -21.46 19.92
CA LYS A 226 -19.36 -21.76 18.52
C LYS A 226 -20.62 -22.61 18.42
N LYS A 227 -20.78 -23.60 19.31
CA LYS A 227 -21.99 -24.44 19.38
C LYS A 227 -23.21 -23.61 19.72
N LEU A 228 -23.12 -22.76 20.75
CA LEU A 228 -24.22 -21.85 21.16
C LEU A 228 -24.58 -20.88 20.04
N LYS A 229 -23.60 -20.27 19.37
CA LYS A 229 -23.84 -19.40 18.22
C LYS A 229 -24.57 -20.12 17.09
N ARG A 230 -24.17 -21.35 16.77
CA ARG A 230 -24.85 -22.17 15.74
C ARG A 230 -26.30 -22.50 16.11
N THR A 231 -26.52 -22.88 17.36
CA THR A 231 -27.87 -23.17 17.88
C THR A 231 -28.73 -21.91 17.83
N TYR A 232 -28.20 -20.78 18.30
CA TYR A 232 -28.92 -19.50 18.22
C TYR A 232 -29.31 -19.13 16.78
N ILE A 233 -28.37 -19.25 15.82
CA ILE A 233 -28.65 -18.96 14.39
C ILE A 233 -29.74 -19.89 13.85
N LYS A 234 -29.68 -21.20 14.15
CA LYS A 234 -30.72 -22.16 13.73
C LYS A 234 -32.11 -21.83 14.28
N LEU A 235 -32.17 -21.46 15.57
CA LEU A 235 -33.44 -21.07 16.20
C LEU A 235 -33.98 -19.75 15.67
N LYS A 236 -33.08 -18.76 15.50
CA LYS A 236 -33.48 -17.41 15.06
C LYS A 236 -34.04 -17.39 13.64
N TYR A 237 -33.43 -18.13 12.73
CA TYR A 237 -33.81 -18.07 11.32
C TYR A 237 -34.69 -19.22 10.86
N ASN A 238 -34.91 -20.23 11.72
CA ASN A 238 -35.79 -21.37 11.49
C ASN A 238 -35.84 -21.90 10.04
N TYR A 239 -34.65 -21.91 9.38
CA TYR A 239 -34.52 -22.43 8.02
C TYR A 239 -34.48 -23.96 8.08
N ARG A 240 -35.52 -24.60 7.50
CA ARG A 240 -35.68 -26.04 7.35
C ARG A 240 -35.53 -26.45 5.92
#